data_d12fdc7896753c2ac9dad16ec68856dc
#
_entry.id   d12fdc7896753c2ac9dad16ec68856dc
#
_cell.length_a   1.000
_cell.length_b   1.000
_cell.length_c   1.000
_cell.angle_alpha   90.00
_cell.angle_beta   90.00
_cell.angle_gamma   90.00
#
_symmetry.space_group_name_H-M   'P 1'
#
loop_
_entity.id
_entity.type
_entity.pdbx_description
1 polymer ?
#
loop_
_entity_poly.entity_id
_entity_poly.type
_entity_poly.pdbx_seq_one_letter_code
_entity_poly.pdbx_strand_id
1 'polypeptide(L)'
;MLSTTRYIPYLCPPLSYSDNPQTKHEFAAYYKNALLFLACIDLSTLDLRDRQARAYDLSIAALVSDSIYNFGELLLHPILDTLEKTPHSWLRDLLFAFNRGDLRAYDVLAGNISKVPLLKEHQTFLYQKISLSALTETVFRRPPHDRAMTFATISEETKVQSNEIEHLIMKALSLGLLRGTIDQVAEIARINWVQPKVLDMKQIESMRGRLREWDSSVNQLGNWIEGVGKDVWAA
;
A
#
# COMPACT_ATOMS: atom_id res chain seq x y z
N MET A 1 -14.87 42.79 -4.38
CA MET A 1 -15.07 41.73 -3.36
C MET A 1 -16.15 40.80 -3.88
N LEU A 2 -15.77 39.81 -4.68
CA LEU A 2 -16.68 38.83 -5.26
C LEU A 2 -16.41 37.50 -4.53
N SER A 3 -17.44 37.03 -3.82
CA SER A 3 -17.42 35.82 -3.00
C SER A 3 -17.27 34.55 -3.87
N THR A 4 -16.11 33.95 -3.85
CA THR A 4 -15.74 32.72 -4.55
C THR A 4 -16.23 31.45 -3.85
N THR A 5 -17.24 31.52 -2.97
CA THR A 5 -17.62 30.43 -2.05
C THR A 5 -18.79 29.57 -2.56
N ARG A 6 -19.17 29.62 -3.84
CA ARG A 6 -20.45 29.00 -4.29
C ARG A 6 -20.34 27.81 -5.23
N TYR A 7 -19.16 27.22 -5.53
CA TYR A 7 -19.05 26.14 -6.54
C TYR A 7 -18.43 24.83 -6.10
N ILE A 8 -18.25 24.57 -4.80
CA ILE A 8 -17.52 23.40 -4.31
C ILE A 8 -18.39 22.21 -3.81
N PRO A 9 -19.74 22.28 -3.64
CA PRO A 9 -20.51 21.15 -3.13
C PRO A 9 -20.65 19.96 -4.10
N TYR A 10 -20.35 20.13 -5.40
CA TYR A 10 -20.64 19.09 -6.41
C TYR A 10 -19.47 18.16 -6.77
N LEU A 11 -18.26 18.38 -6.26
CA LEU A 11 -17.10 17.56 -6.63
C LEU A 11 -16.93 16.31 -5.78
N CYS A 12 -17.61 16.19 -4.67
CA CYS A 12 -17.53 14.99 -3.83
C CYS A 12 -18.88 14.74 -3.14
N PRO A 13 -19.85 14.10 -3.82
CA PRO A 13 -21.08 13.69 -3.16
C PRO A 13 -20.73 12.73 -2.01
N PRO A 14 -21.46 12.78 -0.88
CA PRO A 14 -21.33 11.77 0.16
C PRO A 14 -21.58 10.40 -0.47
N LEU A 15 -20.85 9.37 -0.02
CA LEU A 15 -21.12 7.99 -0.39
C LEU A 15 -22.57 7.67 -0.02
N SER A 16 -23.50 7.86 -0.96
CA SER A 16 -24.84 7.32 -0.83
C SER A 16 -24.74 5.82 -1.03
N TYR A 17 -24.99 5.07 0.03
CA TYR A 17 -25.11 3.62 0.01
C TYR A 17 -26.26 3.23 -0.94
N SER A 18 -25.94 3.05 -2.21
CA SER A 18 -26.88 2.38 -3.12
C SER A 18 -26.40 0.94 -3.29
N ASP A 19 -27.30 -0.01 -2.98
CA ASP A 19 -27.11 -1.46 -3.02
C ASP A 19 -26.83 -2.04 -4.44
N ASN A 20 -26.20 -1.30 -5.32
CA ASN A 20 -26.01 -1.69 -6.70
C ASN A 20 -24.61 -2.31 -6.93
N PRO A 21 -24.49 -3.56 -7.42
CA PRO A 21 -23.19 -4.26 -7.60
C PRO A 21 -22.25 -3.60 -8.63
N GLN A 22 -22.70 -2.57 -9.36
CA GLN A 22 -21.86 -1.77 -10.26
C GLN A 22 -20.97 -0.75 -9.54
N THR A 23 -21.11 -0.57 -8.23
CA THR A 23 -20.44 0.47 -7.43
C THR A 23 -18.97 0.22 -7.12
N LYS A 24 -18.42 -0.97 -7.37
CA LYS A 24 -17.01 -1.27 -7.08
C LYS A 24 -16.04 -0.36 -7.83
N HIS A 25 -16.35 0.02 -9.05
CA HIS A 25 -15.56 0.97 -9.83
C HIS A 25 -15.70 2.42 -9.35
N GLU A 26 -16.82 2.75 -8.73
CA GLU A 26 -17.07 4.09 -8.21
C GLU A 26 -16.23 4.40 -6.95
N PHE A 27 -15.93 3.41 -6.10
CA PHE A 27 -15.08 3.62 -4.91
C PHE A 27 -13.67 4.06 -5.27
N ALA A 28 -13.08 3.53 -6.34
CA ALA A 28 -11.75 3.95 -6.79
C ALA A 28 -11.75 5.39 -7.33
N ALA A 29 -12.77 5.73 -8.12
CA ALA A 29 -12.94 7.08 -8.65
C ALA A 29 -13.23 8.08 -7.51
N TYR A 30 -14.10 7.70 -6.58
CA TYR A 30 -14.38 8.51 -5.40
C TYR A 30 -13.11 8.80 -4.58
N TYR A 31 -12.32 7.76 -4.28
CA TYR A 31 -11.08 7.91 -3.53
C TYR A 31 -10.11 8.88 -4.19
N LYS A 32 -9.87 8.72 -5.51
CA LYS A 32 -8.97 9.60 -6.27
C LYS A 32 -9.47 11.04 -6.27
N ASN A 33 -10.75 11.25 -6.55
CA ASN A 33 -11.34 12.59 -6.59
C ASN A 33 -11.35 13.26 -5.21
N ALA A 34 -11.62 12.49 -4.15
CA ALA A 34 -11.60 12.98 -2.79
C ALA A 34 -10.19 13.38 -2.32
N LEU A 35 -9.14 12.64 -2.70
CA LEU A 35 -7.76 13.03 -2.43
C LEU A 35 -7.37 14.30 -3.18
N LEU A 36 -7.74 14.44 -4.46
CA LEU A 36 -7.51 15.65 -5.24
C LEU A 36 -8.24 16.85 -4.63
N PHE A 37 -9.47 16.65 -4.18
CA PHE A 37 -10.23 17.69 -3.48
C PHE A 37 -9.54 18.14 -2.18
N LEU A 38 -9.04 17.19 -1.38
CA LEU A 38 -8.31 17.47 -0.14
C LEU A 38 -6.98 18.18 -0.40
N ALA A 39 -6.33 17.89 -1.52
CA ALA A 39 -5.11 18.60 -1.93
C ALA A 39 -5.35 20.07 -2.32
N CYS A 40 -6.58 20.41 -2.73
CA CYS A 40 -6.96 21.78 -3.15
C CYS A 40 -7.54 22.62 -2.03
N ILE A 41 -7.88 22.04 -0.87
CA ILE A 41 -8.58 22.74 0.22
C ILE A 41 -7.74 22.72 1.49
N ASP A 42 -7.68 23.88 2.15
CA ASP A 42 -7.11 23.94 3.49
C ASP A 42 -8.07 23.26 4.49
N LEU A 43 -7.57 22.29 5.23
CA LEU A 43 -8.35 21.55 6.24
C LEU A 43 -8.95 22.47 7.31
N SER A 44 -8.33 23.64 7.56
CA SER A 44 -8.83 24.63 8.52
C SER A 44 -10.19 25.21 8.15
N THR A 45 -10.55 25.20 6.86
CA THR A 45 -11.82 25.77 6.36
C THR A 45 -13.00 24.82 6.49
N LEU A 46 -12.75 23.51 6.70
CA LEU A 46 -13.79 22.51 6.87
C LEU A 46 -14.20 22.37 8.33
N ASP A 47 -15.48 22.16 8.59
CA ASP A 47 -15.97 21.83 9.92
C ASP A 47 -15.41 20.48 10.41
N LEU A 48 -15.24 20.31 11.72
CA LEU A 48 -14.70 19.09 12.33
C LEU A 48 -15.51 17.85 11.96
N ARG A 49 -16.85 18.00 11.95
CA ARG A 49 -17.77 16.90 11.59
C ARG A 49 -17.58 16.46 10.13
N ASP A 50 -17.45 17.40 9.22
CA ASP A 50 -17.25 17.14 7.80
C ASP A 50 -15.88 16.46 7.55
N ARG A 51 -14.84 16.90 8.28
CA ARG A 51 -13.52 16.24 8.22
C ARG A 51 -13.59 14.78 8.67
N GLN A 52 -14.28 14.52 9.78
CA GLN A 52 -14.42 13.16 10.30
C GLN A 52 -15.24 12.27 9.36
N ALA A 53 -16.37 12.77 8.83
CA ALA A 53 -17.18 12.04 7.87
C ALA A 53 -16.38 11.69 6.60
N ARG A 54 -15.66 12.67 6.03
CA ARG A 54 -14.82 12.45 4.84
C ARG A 54 -13.67 11.49 5.10
N ALA A 55 -13.01 11.58 6.27
CA ALA A 55 -11.95 10.66 6.65
C ALA A 55 -12.48 9.22 6.76
N TYR A 56 -13.68 9.05 7.33
CA TYR A 56 -14.35 7.77 7.42
C TYR A 56 -14.69 7.21 6.04
N ASP A 57 -15.35 7.98 5.18
CA ASP A 57 -15.75 7.57 3.83
C ASP A 57 -14.53 7.22 2.96
N LEU A 58 -13.47 8.05 3.03
CA LEU A 58 -12.21 7.77 2.33
C LEU A 58 -11.54 6.48 2.78
N SER A 59 -11.56 6.22 4.09
CA SER A 59 -10.99 5.01 4.66
C SER A 59 -11.72 3.76 4.15
N ILE A 60 -13.05 3.80 4.11
CA ILE A 60 -13.87 2.70 3.60
C ILE A 60 -13.66 2.55 2.08
N ALA A 61 -13.70 3.64 1.32
CA ALA A 61 -13.49 3.61 -0.12
C ALA A 61 -12.12 3.03 -0.49
N ALA A 62 -11.06 3.40 0.25
CA ALA A 62 -9.72 2.83 0.07
C ALA A 62 -9.69 1.32 0.31
N LEU A 63 -10.37 0.83 1.35
CA LEU A 63 -10.40 -0.59 1.71
C LEU A 63 -11.19 -1.42 0.70
N VAL A 64 -12.36 -0.96 0.27
CA VAL A 64 -13.27 -1.70 -0.62
C VAL A 64 -12.84 -1.63 -2.08
N SER A 65 -12.10 -0.61 -2.50
CA SER A 65 -11.65 -0.45 -3.87
C SER A 65 -10.74 -1.58 -4.35
N ASP A 66 -11.01 -2.10 -5.55
CA ASP A 66 -10.25 -3.19 -6.18
C ASP A 66 -8.88 -2.75 -6.73
N SER A 67 -8.71 -1.47 -7.03
CA SER A 67 -7.51 -0.94 -7.72
C SER A 67 -6.52 -0.23 -6.80
N ILE A 68 -6.89 0.02 -5.53
CA ILE A 68 -6.06 0.78 -4.59
C ILE A 68 -5.39 -0.16 -3.60
N TYR A 69 -4.08 -0.32 -3.74
CA TYR A 69 -3.22 -1.11 -2.86
C TYR A 69 -2.17 -0.27 -2.14
N ASN A 70 -1.98 0.97 -2.55
CA ASN A 70 -1.10 1.93 -1.89
C ASN A 70 -1.93 2.93 -1.09
N PHE A 71 -1.86 2.83 0.22
CA PHE A 71 -2.58 3.72 1.16
C PHE A 71 -1.71 4.87 1.65
N GLY A 72 -0.47 4.97 1.18
CA GLY A 72 0.51 5.88 1.74
C GLY A 72 0.12 7.34 1.62
N GLU A 73 -0.50 7.76 0.50
CA GLU A 73 -0.97 9.13 0.33
C GLU A 73 -2.03 9.49 1.38
N LEU A 74 -2.97 8.57 1.63
CA LEU A 74 -4.00 8.78 2.65
C LEU A 74 -3.39 8.77 4.06
N LEU A 75 -2.44 7.85 4.32
CA LEU A 75 -1.81 7.72 5.64
C LEU A 75 -0.95 8.92 6.01
N LEU A 76 -0.36 9.61 5.04
CA LEU A 76 0.39 10.85 5.25
C LEU A 76 -0.51 12.08 5.37
N HIS A 77 -1.78 11.97 4.98
CA HIS A 77 -2.68 13.10 4.97
C HIS A 77 -3.23 13.38 6.37
N PRO A 78 -3.14 14.63 6.88
CA PRO A 78 -3.53 14.99 8.25
C PRO A 78 -5.03 14.79 8.54
N ILE A 79 -5.85 14.51 7.52
CA ILE A 79 -7.28 14.23 7.73
C ILE A 79 -7.50 12.95 8.56
N LEU A 80 -6.60 11.96 8.49
CA LEU A 80 -6.71 10.74 9.28
C LEU A 80 -6.50 10.98 10.79
N ASP A 81 -5.75 12.02 11.15
CA ASP A 81 -5.54 12.36 12.57
C ASP A 81 -6.85 12.80 13.23
N THR A 82 -7.82 13.27 12.45
CA THR A 82 -9.15 13.60 12.97
C THR A 82 -9.94 12.38 13.46
N LEU A 83 -9.58 11.17 13.01
CA LEU A 83 -10.21 9.92 13.45
C LEU A 83 -9.65 9.40 14.79
N GLU A 84 -8.49 9.86 15.28
CA GLU A 84 -7.88 9.37 16.52
C GLU A 84 -8.80 9.52 17.74
N LYS A 85 -9.54 10.61 17.79
CA LYS A 85 -10.43 10.94 18.92
C LYS A 85 -11.87 10.45 18.72
N THR A 86 -12.12 9.64 17.71
CA THR A 86 -13.44 9.12 17.37
C THR A 86 -13.53 7.61 17.65
N PRO A 87 -14.74 7.04 17.81
CA PRO A 87 -14.92 5.59 17.93
C PRO A 87 -14.46 4.82 16.69
N HIS A 88 -14.06 5.51 15.63
CA HIS A 88 -13.60 4.95 14.36
C HIS A 88 -12.07 4.92 14.24
N SER A 89 -11.30 5.15 15.31
CA SER A 89 -9.83 5.08 15.32
C SER A 89 -9.28 3.75 14.80
N TRP A 90 -10.01 2.65 15.02
CA TRP A 90 -9.66 1.33 14.51
C TRP A 90 -9.52 1.26 12.97
N LEU A 91 -10.23 2.13 12.21
CA LEU A 91 -10.07 2.22 10.75
C LEU A 91 -8.69 2.72 10.35
N ARG A 92 -8.15 3.69 11.08
CA ARG A 92 -6.78 4.17 10.89
C ARG A 92 -5.78 3.04 11.13
N ASP A 93 -5.92 2.33 12.26
CA ASP A 93 -5.04 1.22 12.60
C ASP A 93 -5.14 0.10 11.55
N LEU A 94 -6.35 -0.15 11.03
CA LEU A 94 -6.59 -1.10 9.96
C LEU A 94 -5.88 -0.69 8.67
N LEU A 95 -5.93 0.58 8.26
CA LEU A 95 -5.19 1.08 7.10
C LEU A 95 -3.67 0.94 7.25
N PHE A 96 -3.14 1.18 8.45
CA PHE A 96 -1.72 0.93 8.74
C PHE A 96 -1.37 -0.55 8.65
N ALA A 97 -2.23 -1.45 9.17
CA ALA A 97 -2.05 -2.89 9.03
C ALA A 97 -2.02 -3.32 7.55
N PHE A 98 -2.93 -2.78 6.73
CA PHE A 98 -2.95 -3.03 5.29
C PHE A 98 -1.70 -2.50 4.58
N ASN A 99 -1.23 -1.31 4.93
CA ASN A 99 -0.03 -0.74 4.31
C ASN A 99 1.24 -1.54 4.64
N ARG A 100 1.33 -2.06 5.87
CA ARG A 100 2.45 -2.89 6.34
C ARG A 100 2.32 -4.37 5.98
N GLY A 101 1.13 -4.80 5.55
CA GLY A 101 0.83 -6.22 5.32
C GLY A 101 0.83 -7.05 6.60
N ASP A 102 0.46 -6.45 7.75
CA ASP A 102 0.45 -7.14 9.04
C ASP A 102 -0.85 -7.90 9.25
N LEU A 103 -0.80 -9.21 8.97
CA LEU A 103 -1.93 -10.13 9.14
C LEU A 103 -2.34 -10.31 10.60
N ARG A 104 -1.40 -10.18 11.55
CA ARG A 104 -1.71 -10.33 12.99
C ARG A 104 -2.53 -9.15 13.48
N ALA A 105 -2.13 -7.93 13.10
CA ALA A 105 -2.88 -6.73 13.41
C ALA A 105 -4.29 -6.77 12.78
N TYR A 106 -4.40 -7.29 11.56
CA TYR A 106 -5.70 -7.48 10.90
C TYR A 106 -6.61 -8.44 11.66
N ASP A 107 -6.09 -9.59 12.10
CA ASP A 107 -6.87 -10.59 12.85
C ASP A 107 -7.46 -9.99 14.17
N VAL A 108 -6.68 -9.15 14.85
CA VAL A 108 -7.14 -8.44 16.07
C VAL A 108 -8.26 -7.44 15.75
N LEU A 109 -8.14 -6.74 14.62
CA LEU A 109 -9.11 -5.72 14.20
C LEU A 109 -10.34 -6.30 13.48
N ALA A 110 -10.29 -7.58 13.07
CA ALA A 110 -11.37 -8.25 12.34
C ALA A 110 -12.73 -8.19 13.09
N GLY A 111 -12.72 -8.21 14.43
CA GLY A 111 -13.91 -8.04 15.24
C GLY A 111 -14.63 -6.69 15.02
N ASN A 112 -13.90 -5.64 14.69
CA ASN A 112 -14.45 -4.32 14.40
C ASN A 112 -15.00 -4.19 12.98
N ILE A 113 -14.46 -4.96 12.04
CA ILE A 113 -14.91 -5.01 10.64
C ILE A 113 -16.39 -5.43 10.57
N SER A 114 -16.79 -6.35 11.44
CA SER A 114 -18.19 -6.84 11.52
C SER A 114 -19.20 -5.76 11.92
N LYS A 115 -18.75 -4.63 12.48
CA LYS A 115 -19.62 -3.50 12.86
C LYS A 115 -20.07 -2.67 11.66
N VAL A 116 -19.34 -2.74 10.55
CA VAL A 116 -19.67 -2.01 9.32
C VAL A 116 -20.18 -3.01 8.27
N PRO A 117 -21.48 -2.95 7.88
CA PRO A 117 -22.09 -3.93 6.97
C PRO A 117 -21.33 -4.08 5.67
N LEU A 118 -20.91 -2.97 5.06
CA LEU A 118 -20.17 -2.94 3.81
C LEU A 118 -18.83 -3.69 3.89
N LEU A 119 -18.07 -3.52 4.98
CA LEU A 119 -16.79 -4.21 5.16
C LEU A 119 -17.01 -5.71 5.46
N LYS A 120 -18.12 -6.04 6.11
CA LYS A 120 -18.50 -7.43 6.38
C LYS A 120 -18.81 -8.19 5.07
N GLU A 121 -19.53 -7.59 4.13
CA GLU A 121 -19.82 -8.19 2.82
C GLU A 121 -18.54 -8.43 2.02
N HIS A 122 -17.54 -7.56 2.17
CA HIS A 122 -16.26 -7.65 1.46
C HIS A 122 -15.13 -8.32 2.28
N GLN A 123 -15.45 -9.06 3.34
CA GLN A 123 -14.43 -9.62 4.24
C GLN A 123 -13.46 -10.56 3.52
N THR A 124 -13.93 -11.42 2.62
CA THR A 124 -13.08 -12.31 1.82
C THR A 124 -12.14 -11.53 0.90
N PHE A 125 -12.64 -10.47 0.29
CA PHE A 125 -11.86 -9.58 -0.53
C PHE A 125 -10.79 -8.84 0.29
N LEU A 126 -11.13 -8.35 1.47
CA LEU A 126 -10.18 -7.69 2.38
C LEU A 126 -9.07 -8.64 2.81
N TYR A 127 -9.39 -9.90 3.11
CA TYR A 127 -8.38 -10.91 3.43
C TYR A 127 -7.42 -11.16 2.26
N GLN A 128 -7.93 -11.29 1.03
CA GLN A 128 -7.08 -11.39 -0.16
C GLN A 128 -6.22 -10.14 -0.36
N LYS A 129 -6.80 -8.98 -0.13
CA LYS A 129 -6.09 -7.69 -0.28
C LYS A 129 -4.94 -7.56 0.70
N ILE A 130 -5.13 -7.94 1.97
CA ILE A 130 -4.04 -7.90 2.95
C ILE A 130 -2.96 -8.96 2.68
N SER A 131 -3.34 -10.15 2.21
CA SER A 131 -2.38 -11.18 1.81
C SER A 131 -1.51 -10.72 0.63
N LEU A 132 -2.09 -10.01 -0.35
CA LEU A 132 -1.34 -9.35 -1.43
C LEU A 132 -0.41 -8.26 -0.90
N SER A 133 -0.87 -7.48 0.07
CA SER A 133 -0.03 -6.45 0.71
C SER A 133 1.12 -7.07 1.51
N ALA A 134 0.89 -8.17 2.21
CA ALA A 134 1.91 -8.94 2.92
C ALA A 134 2.96 -9.49 1.93
N LEU A 135 2.52 -10.08 0.81
CA LEU A 135 3.42 -10.56 -0.23
C LEU A 135 4.29 -9.43 -0.80
N THR A 136 3.70 -8.28 -1.15
CA THR A 136 4.47 -7.15 -1.67
C THR A 136 5.48 -6.61 -0.66
N GLU A 137 5.14 -6.57 0.62
CA GLU A 137 6.04 -6.14 1.69
C GLU A 137 7.18 -7.13 1.93
N THR A 138 6.90 -8.44 1.90
CA THR A 138 7.92 -9.48 2.01
C THR A 138 8.96 -9.37 0.89
N VAL A 139 8.51 -9.15 -0.35
CA VAL A 139 9.41 -8.95 -1.48
C VAL A 139 10.19 -7.65 -1.35
N PHE A 140 9.55 -6.58 -0.88
CA PHE A 140 10.19 -5.27 -0.73
C PHE A 140 11.33 -5.30 0.31
N ARG A 141 11.18 -6.05 1.39
CA ARG A 141 12.19 -6.19 2.44
C ARG A 141 13.45 -6.91 1.95
N ARG A 142 13.34 -7.77 0.93
CA ARG A 142 14.47 -8.51 0.38
C ARG A 142 15.32 -7.65 -0.55
N PRO A 143 16.64 -7.86 -0.56
CA PRO A 143 17.52 -7.17 -1.50
C PRO A 143 17.20 -7.60 -2.93
N PRO A 144 17.47 -6.76 -3.95
CA PRO A 144 17.12 -7.02 -5.35
C PRO A 144 17.71 -8.32 -5.92
N HIS A 145 18.87 -8.75 -5.43
CA HIS A 145 19.55 -9.98 -5.87
C HIS A 145 18.99 -11.26 -5.23
N ASP A 146 18.19 -11.14 -4.16
CA ASP A 146 17.60 -12.26 -3.41
C ASP A 146 16.06 -12.20 -3.41
N ARG A 147 15.47 -11.97 -4.58
CA ARG A 147 14.01 -11.94 -4.75
C ARG A 147 13.48 -13.21 -5.44
N ALA A 148 14.26 -14.30 -5.36
CA ALA A 148 13.77 -15.63 -5.67
C ALA A 148 13.23 -16.26 -4.38
N MET A 149 11.93 -16.50 -4.32
CA MET A 149 11.26 -17.02 -3.12
C MET A 149 10.57 -18.34 -3.42
N THR A 150 10.73 -19.30 -2.53
CA THR A 150 9.99 -20.57 -2.60
C THR A 150 8.52 -20.34 -2.17
N PHE A 151 7.62 -21.17 -2.67
CA PHE A 151 6.21 -21.12 -2.27
C PHE A 151 6.04 -21.37 -0.77
N ALA A 152 6.86 -22.24 -0.17
CA ALA A 152 6.86 -22.46 1.27
C ALA A 152 7.13 -21.18 2.07
N THR A 153 8.14 -20.42 1.68
CA THR A 153 8.45 -19.13 2.33
C THR A 153 7.31 -18.12 2.18
N ILE A 154 6.68 -18.08 1.01
CA ILE A 154 5.53 -17.19 0.77
C ILE A 154 4.34 -17.62 1.63
N SER A 155 4.10 -18.95 1.79
CA SER A 155 3.04 -19.49 2.64
C SER A 155 3.20 -19.07 4.10
N GLU A 156 4.40 -19.16 4.63
CA GLU A 156 4.70 -18.75 6.02
C GLU A 156 4.42 -17.26 6.24
N GLU A 157 4.83 -16.40 5.32
CA GLU A 157 4.69 -14.95 5.44
C GLU A 157 3.26 -14.47 5.19
N THR A 158 2.55 -15.08 4.23
CA THR A 158 1.21 -14.65 3.84
C THR A 158 0.10 -15.41 4.54
N LYS A 159 0.43 -16.49 5.27
CA LYS A 159 -0.52 -17.43 5.89
C LYS A 159 -1.54 -18.03 4.91
N VAL A 160 -1.21 -18.06 3.63
CA VAL A 160 -2.03 -18.65 2.56
C VAL A 160 -1.60 -20.10 2.35
N GLN A 161 -2.55 -20.96 2.02
CA GLN A 161 -2.26 -22.37 1.76
C GLN A 161 -1.38 -22.53 0.52
N SER A 162 -0.50 -23.54 0.52
CA SER A 162 0.48 -23.76 -0.55
C SER A 162 -0.15 -23.90 -1.94
N ASN A 163 -1.32 -24.50 -2.03
CA ASN A 163 -2.08 -24.66 -3.28
C ASN A 163 -2.66 -23.34 -3.84
N GLU A 164 -2.80 -22.32 -3.02
CA GLU A 164 -3.36 -21.01 -3.40
C GLU A 164 -2.28 -19.95 -3.70
N ILE A 165 -1.01 -20.25 -3.38
CA ILE A 165 0.10 -19.29 -3.51
C ILE A 165 0.32 -18.90 -4.96
N GLU A 166 0.31 -19.86 -5.87
CA GLU A 166 0.46 -19.58 -7.30
C GLU A 166 -0.61 -18.60 -7.75
N HIS A 167 -1.87 -18.84 -7.36
CA HIS A 167 -2.98 -17.94 -7.69
C HIS A 167 -2.81 -16.55 -7.08
N LEU A 168 -2.30 -16.46 -5.84
CA LEU A 168 -2.00 -15.19 -5.19
C LEU A 168 -0.92 -14.40 -5.96
N ILE A 169 0.15 -15.08 -6.40
CA ILE A 169 1.22 -14.46 -7.17
C ILE A 169 0.71 -14.02 -8.53
N MET A 170 -0.04 -14.87 -9.24
CA MET A 170 -0.66 -14.52 -10.53
C MET A 170 -1.55 -13.29 -10.41
N LYS A 171 -2.34 -13.19 -9.34
CA LYS A 171 -3.17 -12.02 -9.05
C LYS A 171 -2.32 -10.77 -8.80
N ALA A 172 -1.22 -10.89 -8.03
CA ALA A 172 -0.29 -9.78 -7.81
C ALA A 172 0.36 -9.29 -9.10
N LEU A 173 0.72 -10.20 -10.01
CA LEU A 173 1.28 -9.89 -11.32
C LEU A 173 0.23 -9.19 -12.22
N SER A 174 -1.00 -9.70 -12.25
CA SER A 174 -2.10 -9.13 -13.06
C SER A 174 -2.50 -7.73 -12.61
N LEU A 175 -2.44 -7.46 -11.31
CA LEU A 175 -2.69 -6.13 -10.73
C LEU A 175 -1.50 -5.16 -10.90
N GLY A 176 -0.37 -5.64 -11.43
CA GLY A 176 0.83 -4.82 -11.60
C GLY A 176 1.54 -4.46 -10.28
N LEU A 177 1.23 -5.14 -9.17
CA LEU A 177 1.89 -4.94 -7.88
C LEU A 177 3.32 -5.47 -7.90
N LEU A 178 3.53 -6.55 -8.65
CA LEU A 178 4.80 -7.23 -8.84
C LEU A 178 5.05 -7.47 -10.33
N ARG A 179 6.33 -7.67 -10.71
CA ARG A 179 6.72 -8.20 -12.02
C ARG A 179 7.75 -9.29 -11.81
N GLY A 180 7.61 -10.39 -12.54
CA GLY A 180 8.49 -11.53 -12.39
C GLY A 180 7.99 -12.75 -13.15
N THR A 181 8.58 -13.89 -12.85
CA THR A 181 8.27 -15.21 -13.42
C THR A 181 7.98 -16.21 -12.33
N ILE A 182 7.09 -17.14 -12.61
CA ILE A 182 6.75 -18.26 -11.73
C ILE A 182 7.30 -19.52 -12.38
N ASP A 183 8.05 -20.30 -11.60
CA ASP A 183 8.46 -21.66 -11.93
C ASP A 183 7.68 -22.62 -11.03
N GLN A 184 6.61 -23.17 -11.60
CA GLN A 184 5.69 -24.05 -10.87
C GLN A 184 6.34 -25.39 -10.50
N VAL A 185 7.25 -25.88 -11.37
CA VAL A 185 7.90 -27.18 -11.15
C VAL A 185 8.91 -27.10 -10.00
N ALA A 186 9.66 -25.98 -9.97
CA ALA A 186 10.61 -25.72 -8.89
C ALA A 186 9.96 -25.08 -7.66
N GLU A 187 8.66 -24.72 -7.72
CA GLU A 187 7.93 -23.96 -6.69
C GLU A 187 8.64 -22.66 -6.28
N ILE A 188 9.18 -21.93 -7.27
CA ILE A 188 9.92 -20.70 -7.05
C ILE A 188 9.28 -19.54 -7.83
N ALA A 189 9.05 -18.42 -7.14
CA ALA A 189 8.71 -17.15 -7.74
C ALA A 189 9.95 -16.25 -7.79
N ARG A 190 10.34 -15.78 -9.00
CA ARG A 190 11.43 -14.83 -9.20
C ARG A 190 10.85 -13.45 -9.50
N ILE A 191 11.01 -12.51 -8.57
CA ILE A 191 10.38 -11.19 -8.66
C ILE A 191 11.46 -10.15 -8.98
N ASN A 192 11.30 -9.50 -10.12
CA ASN A 192 12.27 -8.52 -10.62
C ASN A 192 11.92 -7.09 -10.17
N TRP A 193 10.64 -6.81 -9.98
CA TRP A 193 10.16 -5.46 -9.68
C TRP A 193 8.95 -5.50 -8.75
N VAL A 194 8.87 -4.52 -7.86
CA VAL A 194 7.77 -4.30 -6.91
C VAL A 194 7.25 -2.89 -7.11
N GLN A 195 5.93 -2.72 -7.09
CA GLN A 195 5.32 -1.40 -7.15
C GLN A 195 5.80 -0.55 -5.97
N PRO A 196 6.32 0.66 -6.22
CA PRO A 196 6.76 1.54 -5.15
C PRO A 196 5.56 1.94 -4.27
N LYS A 197 5.75 1.85 -2.97
CA LYS A 197 4.81 2.34 -1.95
C LYS A 197 5.38 3.61 -1.31
N VAL A 198 4.52 4.38 -0.67
CA VAL A 198 4.98 5.44 0.22
C VAL A 198 5.69 4.80 1.41
N LEU A 199 6.92 5.23 1.65
CA LEU A 199 7.82 4.61 2.63
C LEU A 199 7.63 5.23 4.01
N ASP A 200 7.60 4.38 5.04
CA ASP A 200 7.77 4.79 6.44
C ASP A 200 9.19 5.31 6.69
N MET A 201 9.38 6.16 7.70
CA MET A 201 10.70 6.70 8.08
C MET A 201 11.75 5.61 8.32
N LYS A 202 11.36 4.48 8.91
CA LYS A 202 12.23 3.32 9.10
C LYS A 202 12.68 2.68 7.79
N GLN A 203 11.78 2.61 6.82
CA GLN A 203 12.08 2.08 5.48
C GLN A 203 12.99 3.03 4.71
N ILE A 204 12.82 4.34 4.86
CA ILE A 204 13.71 5.36 4.29
C ILE A 204 15.11 5.22 4.87
N GLU A 205 15.23 5.02 6.18
CA GLU A 205 16.52 4.85 6.84
C GLU A 205 17.22 3.55 6.40
N SER A 206 16.49 2.45 6.26
CA SER A 206 17.00 1.20 5.69
C SER A 206 17.47 1.39 4.24
N MET A 207 16.72 2.12 3.42
CA MET A 207 17.11 2.44 2.04
C MET A 207 18.39 3.30 2.01
N ARG A 208 18.49 4.30 2.88
CA ARG A 208 19.70 5.11 3.03
C ARG A 208 20.91 4.27 3.42
N GLY A 209 20.74 3.28 4.32
CA GLY A 209 21.79 2.33 4.67
C GLY A 209 22.30 1.56 3.45
N ARG A 210 21.39 0.96 2.70
CA ARG A 210 21.72 0.22 1.47
C ARG A 210 22.40 1.07 0.39
N LEU A 211 21.99 2.31 0.23
CA LEU A 211 22.64 3.24 -0.70
C LEU A 211 24.07 3.56 -0.28
N ARG A 212 24.32 3.72 1.02
CA ARG A 212 25.67 3.94 1.55
C ARG A 212 26.59 2.73 1.38
N GLU A 213 26.06 1.52 1.62
CA GLU A 213 26.78 0.27 1.37
C GLU A 213 27.16 0.14 -0.11
N TRP A 214 26.23 0.44 -1.00
CA TRP A 214 26.49 0.44 -2.44
C TRP A 214 27.52 1.48 -2.85
N ASP A 215 27.43 2.72 -2.35
CA ASP A 215 28.41 3.79 -2.59
C ASP A 215 29.80 3.37 -2.12
N SER A 216 29.91 2.81 -0.92
CA SER A 216 31.16 2.26 -0.39
C SER A 216 31.76 1.17 -1.29
N SER A 217 30.90 0.25 -1.77
CA SER A 217 31.34 -0.84 -2.66
C SER A 217 31.82 -0.32 -4.01
N VAL A 218 31.12 0.69 -4.58
CA VAL A 218 31.55 1.34 -5.84
C VAL A 218 32.86 2.06 -5.66
N ASN A 219 33.05 2.80 -4.56
CA ASN A 219 34.31 3.51 -4.27
C ASN A 219 35.46 2.53 -4.06
N GLN A 220 35.25 1.40 -3.36
CA GLN A 220 36.26 0.35 -3.21
C GLN A 220 36.66 -0.25 -4.56
N LEU A 221 35.68 -0.54 -5.43
CA LEU A 221 35.94 -1.04 -6.76
C LEU A 221 36.72 0.00 -7.62
N GLY A 222 36.33 1.28 -7.55
CA GLY A 222 37.02 2.38 -8.22
C GLY A 222 38.48 2.46 -7.79
N ASN A 223 38.75 2.47 -6.49
CA ASN A 223 40.12 2.50 -5.94
C ASN A 223 40.93 1.26 -6.35
N TRP A 224 40.30 0.09 -6.39
CA TRP A 224 40.95 -1.13 -6.86
C TRP A 224 41.32 -1.05 -8.33
N ILE A 225 40.39 -0.59 -9.20
CA ILE A 225 40.65 -0.40 -10.64
C ILE A 225 41.75 0.63 -10.86
N GLU A 226 41.74 1.75 -10.16
CA GLU A 226 42.79 2.76 -10.22
C GLU A 226 44.14 2.21 -9.76
N GLY A 227 44.15 1.36 -8.72
CA GLY A 227 45.36 0.70 -8.23
C GLY A 227 45.97 -0.27 -9.25
N VAL A 228 45.14 -1.14 -9.81
CA VAL A 228 45.58 -2.16 -10.82
C VAL A 228 45.82 -1.55 -12.21
N GLY A 229 45.05 -0.51 -12.55
CA GLY A 229 45.10 0.13 -13.86
C GLY A 229 46.31 1.05 -14.05
N LYS A 230 47.01 1.48 -13.01
CA LYS A 230 48.17 2.35 -13.12
C LYS A 230 49.26 1.78 -14.00
N ASP A 231 49.49 0.49 -13.94
CA ASP A 231 50.52 -0.21 -14.74
C ASP A 231 50.09 -0.38 -16.21
N VAL A 232 48.77 -0.34 -16.51
CA VAL A 232 48.23 -0.47 -17.86
C VAL A 232 48.15 0.88 -18.58
N TRP A 233 47.94 1.99 -17.83
CA TRP A 233 47.80 3.33 -18.36
C TRP A 233 49.15 4.08 -18.43
N ALA A 234 50.20 3.53 -17.81
CA ALA A 234 51.56 4.10 -17.82
C ALA A 234 52.45 3.59 -18.99
N ALA A 235 51.88 2.73 -19.85
CA ALA A 235 52.49 2.26 -21.08
C ALA A 235 51.90 3.00 -22.28
#